data_be7360e12da0d94eeed0a23e883cb83a
#
_entry.id   be7360e12da0d94eeed0a23e883cb83a
#
_cell.length_a   1.000
_cell.length_b   1.000
_cell.length_c   1.000
_cell.angle_alpha   90.00
_cell.angle_beta   90.00
_cell.angle_gamma   90.00
#
_symmetry.space_group_name_H-M   'P 1'
#
loop_
_entity.id
_entity.type
_entity.pdbx_description
1 polymer ?
#
loop_
_entity_poly.entity_id
_entity_poly.type
_entity_poly.pdbx_seq_one_letter_code
_entity_poly.pdbx_strand_id
1 'polypeptide(L)'
;MAQDSDSRPARVAEPAFLERKQKADGSVREYRCTLAYQGGALTVVRFPMQRDGAIFATPVVIPSGSVSFGFFWTNRPYNLYRMVTAQGEVIAHRFDAVADVRIGRGELSYRDLVLDWWALPDGTLLAEDTDEFQELVQSDRLSPADAERAQVAARLVYGRYRHIIEQAETLMARAGIRV
;
A
#
# COMPACT_ATOMS: atom_id res chain seq x y z
N MET A 1 -22.89 10.62 45.49
CA MET A 1 -23.13 10.70 44.03
C MET A 1 -21.88 11.25 43.42
N ALA A 2 -20.97 10.44 42.93
CA ALA A 2 -19.76 10.84 42.20
C ALA A 2 -20.05 10.59 40.74
N GLN A 3 -20.02 11.66 39.93
CA GLN A 3 -20.09 11.57 38.48
C GLN A 3 -18.68 11.22 37.96
N ASP A 4 -18.57 10.01 37.46
CA ASP A 4 -17.40 9.53 36.75
C ASP A 4 -17.39 10.20 35.37
N SER A 5 -16.53 11.21 35.19
CA SER A 5 -16.31 11.86 33.90
C SER A 5 -15.37 10.99 33.08
N ASP A 6 -15.94 10.17 32.20
CA ASP A 6 -15.22 9.42 31.14
C ASP A 6 -14.56 10.41 30.17
N SER A 7 -13.35 10.86 30.51
CA SER A 7 -12.51 11.71 29.64
C SER A 7 -11.78 10.82 28.64
N ARG A 8 -12.49 10.38 27.60
CA ARG A 8 -11.79 9.88 26.40
C ARG A 8 -10.89 11.00 25.86
N PRO A 9 -9.58 10.74 25.68
CA PRO A 9 -8.71 11.74 25.07
C PRO A 9 -9.23 12.06 23.66
N ALA A 10 -9.40 13.36 23.36
CA ALA A 10 -9.78 13.82 22.03
C ALA A 10 -8.81 13.20 21.01
N ARG A 11 -9.33 12.44 20.04
CA ARG A 11 -8.55 11.95 18.90
C ARG A 11 -8.04 13.20 18.17
N VAL A 12 -6.74 13.41 18.17
CA VAL A 12 -6.11 14.40 17.29
C VAL A 12 -6.45 13.97 15.86
N ALA A 13 -7.10 14.85 15.11
CA ALA A 13 -7.46 14.55 13.73
C ALA A 13 -6.18 14.30 12.93
N GLU A 14 -6.05 13.10 12.36
CA GLU A 14 -4.94 12.77 11.47
C GLU A 14 -4.97 13.72 10.25
N PRO A 15 -3.83 14.31 9.85
CA PRO A 15 -3.80 15.24 8.73
C PRO A 15 -4.28 14.59 7.43
N ALA A 16 -5.13 15.28 6.68
CA ALA A 16 -5.54 14.84 5.35
C ALA A 16 -4.32 14.73 4.44
N PHE A 17 -4.28 13.67 3.61
CA PHE A 17 -3.20 13.39 2.69
C PHE A 17 -3.75 12.89 1.36
N LEU A 18 -3.16 13.30 0.23
CA LEU A 18 -3.58 12.92 -1.10
C LEU A 18 -2.56 11.95 -1.72
N GLU A 19 -3.02 10.76 -2.10
CA GLU A 19 -2.24 9.81 -2.89
C GLU A 19 -2.65 9.92 -4.36
N ARG A 20 -1.66 10.10 -5.26
CA ARG A 20 -1.85 10.14 -6.71
C ARG A 20 -1.11 8.98 -7.38
N LYS A 21 -1.88 8.06 -7.95
CA LYS A 21 -1.40 6.91 -8.72
C LYS A 21 -1.55 7.20 -10.22
N GLN A 22 -0.45 7.37 -10.94
CA GLN A 22 -0.44 7.44 -12.40
C GLN A 22 -0.34 6.03 -12.97
N LYS A 23 -1.32 5.62 -13.76
CA LYS A 23 -1.37 4.31 -14.41
C LYS A 23 -0.54 4.29 -15.70
N ALA A 24 -0.28 3.08 -16.24
CA ALA A 24 0.47 2.88 -17.47
C ALA A 24 -0.17 3.56 -18.70
N ASP A 25 -1.50 3.71 -18.72
CA ASP A 25 -2.25 4.43 -19.76
C ASP A 25 -2.19 5.97 -19.62
N GLY A 26 -1.45 6.48 -18.62
CA GLY A 26 -1.32 7.90 -18.32
C GLY A 26 -2.45 8.47 -17.47
N SER A 27 -3.52 7.73 -17.22
CA SER A 27 -4.60 8.18 -16.33
C SER A 27 -4.11 8.31 -14.89
N VAL A 28 -4.72 9.22 -14.11
CA VAL A 28 -4.39 9.43 -12.71
C VAL A 28 -5.58 9.06 -11.84
N ARG A 29 -5.33 8.26 -10.80
CA ARG A 29 -6.29 8.00 -9.73
C ARG A 29 -5.84 8.71 -8.47
N GLU A 30 -6.79 9.33 -7.78
CA GLU A 30 -6.56 10.03 -6.52
C GLU A 30 -7.29 9.33 -5.39
N TYR A 31 -6.59 9.17 -4.26
CA TYR A 31 -7.14 8.60 -3.04
C TYR A 31 -6.96 9.60 -1.90
N ARG A 32 -8.06 9.90 -1.22
CA ARG A 32 -8.05 10.74 -0.02
C ARG A 32 -7.73 9.87 1.18
N CYS A 33 -6.57 10.07 1.72
CA CYS A 33 -6.02 9.32 2.85
C CYS A 33 -5.86 10.23 4.06
N THR A 34 -5.40 9.66 5.16
CA THR A 34 -4.85 10.39 6.29
C THR A 34 -3.38 10.01 6.49
N LEU A 35 -2.56 10.98 6.92
CA LEU A 35 -1.15 10.75 7.18
C LEU A 35 -0.99 10.02 8.52
N ALA A 36 -0.43 8.81 8.49
CA ALA A 36 -0.11 8.03 9.68
C ALA A 36 1.34 8.23 10.14
N TYR A 37 2.28 8.40 9.19
CA TYR A 37 3.70 8.62 9.49
C TYR A 37 4.41 9.28 8.31
N GLN A 38 5.37 10.15 8.58
CA GLN A 38 6.31 10.66 7.58
C GLN A 38 7.68 10.84 8.22
N GLY A 39 8.71 10.23 7.62
CA GLY A 39 10.08 10.36 8.10
C GLY A 39 11.10 9.75 7.14
N GLY A 40 12.20 10.46 6.90
CA GLY A 40 13.23 10.04 5.96
C GLY A 40 12.66 9.85 4.55
N ALA A 41 12.92 8.67 3.96
CA ALA A 41 12.45 8.32 2.62
C ALA A 41 11.05 7.66 2.60
N LEU A 42 10.33 7.59 3.74
CA LEU A 42 9.09 6.85 3.91
C LEU A 42 7.94 7.73 4.34
N THR A 43 6.78 7.52 3.71
CA THR A 43 5.48 8.00 4.18
C THR A 43 4.52 6.81 4.32
N VAL A 44 3.75 6.79 5.41
CA VAL A 44 2.67 5.85 5.62
C VAL A 44 1.36 6.61 5.67
N VAL A 45 0.41 6.18 4.85
CA VAL A 45 -0.94 6.74 4.83
C VAL A 45 -1.96 5.68 5.26
N ARG A 46 -3.09 6.13 5.76
CA ARG A 46 -4.22 5.32 6.16
C ARG A 46 -5.39 5.60 5.23
N PHE A 47 -5.96 4.55 4.64
CA PHE A 47 -7.12 4.62 3.77
C PHE A 47 -8.23 3.70 4.28
N PRO A 48 -9.40 4.24 4.67
CA PRO A 48 -10.54 3.42 5.07
C PRO A 48 -11.24 2.84 3.82
N MET A 49 -11.42 1.52 3.80
CA MET A 49 -12.14 0.84 2.73
C MET A 49 -13.65 1.11 2.85
N GLN A 50 -14.22 1.77 1.86
CA GLN A 50 -15.65 2.13 1.85
C GLN A 50 -16.54 1.06 1.23
N ARG A 51 -15.96 0.08 0.56
CA ARG A 51 -16.64 -1.03 -0.15
C ARG A 51 -15.87 -2.31 0.08
N ASP A 52 -16.55 -3.42 -0.08
CA ASP A 52 -15.90 -4.72 -0.13
C ASP A 52 -14.94 -4.78 -1.32
N GLY A 53 -13.77 -5.37 -1.09
CA GLY A 53 -12.79 -5.71 -2.12
C GLY A 53 -12.60 -7.22 -2.18
N ALA A 54 -12.13 -7.73 -3.31
CA ALA A 54 -11.76 -9.13 -3.47
C ALA A 54 -10.27 -9.24 -3.83
N ILE A 55 -9.62 -10.29 -3.36
CA ILE A 55 -8.26 -10.63 -3.76
C ILE A 55 -8.35 -11.60 -4.92
N PHE A 56 -7.69 -11.25 -6.03
CA PHE A 56 -7.68 -12.04 -7.26
C PHE A 56 -7.35 -13.51 -7.00
N ALA A 57 -8.07 -14.41 -7.67
CA ALA A 57 -7.89 -15.86 -7.62
C ALA A 57 -7.97 -16.48 -6.20
N THR A 58 -8.59 -15.80 -5.24
CA THR A 58 -8.80 -16.32 -3.87
C THR A 58 -10.24 -16.10 -3.42
N PRO A 59 -10.73 -16.84 -2.41
CA PRO A 59 -11.99 -16.54 -1.75
C PRO A 59 -11.91 -15.38 -0.74
N VAL A 60 -10.74 -14.74 -0.59
CA VAL A 60 -10.52 -13.71 0.44
C VAL A 60 -11.20 -12.42 0.04
N VAL A 61 -12.05 -11.91 0.91
CA VAL A 61 -12.73 -10.62 0.79
C VAL A 61 -12.09 -9.64 1.77
N ILE A 62 -11.90 -8.40 1.32
CA ILE A 62 -11.53 -7.26 2.17
C ILE A 62 -12.82 -6.53 2.50
N PRO A 63 -13.40 -6.69 3.71
CA PRO A 63 -14.70 -6.10 4.03
C PRO A 63 -14.66 -4.57 4.03
N SER A 64 -15.78 -3.95 3.69
CA SER A 64 -16.03 -2.53 3.98
C SER A 64 -15.80 -2.25 5.46
N GLY A 65 -15.20 -1.09 5.77
CA GLY A 65 -14.78 -0.76 7.14
C GLY A 65 -13.38 -1.26 7.51
N SER A 66 -12.76 -2.10 6.68
CA SER A 66 -11.32 -2.42 6.79
C SER A 66 -10.46 -1.19 6.55
N VAL A 67 -9.20 -1.25 6.97
CA VAL A 67 -8.23 -0.18 6.79
C VAL A 67 -7.05 -0.69 5.99
N SER A 68 -6.63 0.09 4.99
CA SER A 68 -5.38 -0.11 4.27
C SER A 68 -4.33 0.89 4.76
N PHE A 69 -3.17 0.41 5.18
CA PHE A 69 -2.00 1.24 5.43
C PHE A 69 -1.06 1.12 4.24
N GLY A 70 -0.89 2.22 3.50
CA GLY A 70 0.02 2.29 2.36
C GLY A 70 1.39 2.83 2.78
N PHE A 71 2.44 2.08 2.48
CA PHE A 71 3.84 2.44 2.72
C PHE A 71 4.49 2.83 1.41
N PHE A 72 4.99 4.06 1.32
CA PHE A 72 5.58 4.64 0.11
C PHE A 72 7.01 5.08 0.39
N TRP A 73 7.96 4.52 -0.36
CA TRP A 73 9.38 4.86 -0.24
C TRP A 73 9.87 5.55 -1.50
N THR A 74 10.61 6.65 -1.37
CA THR A 74 11.22 7.34 -2.51
C THR A 74 12.40 6.57 -3.14
N ASN A 75 12.91 5.56 -2.45
CA ASN A 75 14.11 4.80 -2.83
C ASN A 75 13.89 3.29 -3.00
N ARG A 76 12.63 2.86 -3.12
CA ARG A 76 12.28 1.46 -3.39
C ARG A 76 11.46 1.35 -4.67
N PRO A 77 11.57 0.25 -5.44
CA PRO A 77 10.81 0.06 -6.67
C PRO A 77 9.43 -0.55 -6.42
N TYR A 78 8.95 -0.54 -5.20
CA TYR A 78 7.64 -1.06 -4.80
C TYR A 78 7.04 -0.23 -3.67
N ASN A 79 5.71 -0.21 -3.62
CA ASN A 79 4.91 0.18 -2.46
C ASN A 79 4.44 -1.08 -1.73
N LEU A 80 4.04 -0.94 -0.47
CA LEU A 80 3.42 -2.00 0.32
C LEU A 80 2.11 -1.47 0.89
N TYR A 81 1.05 -2.27 0.77
CA TYR A 81 -0.22 -2.04 1.46
C TYR A 81 -0.46 -3.16 2.46
N ARG A 82 -0.77 -2.79 3.70
CA ARG A 82 -1.20 -3.71 4.75
C ARG A 82 -2.68 -3.50 4.99
N MET A 83 -3.49 -4.50 4.70
CA MET A 83 -4.92 -4.47 4.88
C MET A 83 -5.32 -5.21 6.14
N VAL A 84 -6.09 -4.53 6.97
CA VAL A 84 -6.52 -5.06 8.27
C VAL A 84 -8.02 -4.85 8.46
N THR A 85 -8.65 -5.73 9.22
CA THR A 85 -10.03 -5.56 9.66
C THR A 85 -10.17 -4.34 10.58
N ALA A 86 -11.39 -3.93 10.88
CA ALA A 86 -11.66 -2.88 11.86
C ALA A 86 -11.14 -3.23 13.27
N GLN A 87 -10.91 -4.52 13.57
CA GLN A 87 -10.35 -5.03 14.82
C GLN A 87 -8.81 -5.12 14.79
N GLY A 88 -8.18 -4.84 13.66
CA GLY A 88 -6.72 -4.86 13.49
C GLY A 88 -6.14 -6.21 13.04
N GLU A 89 -6.98 -7.19 12.71
CA GLU A 89 -6.51 -8.47 12.19
C GLU A 89 -6.03 -8.31 10.74
N VAL A 90 -4.88 -8.90 10.41
CA VAL A 90 -4.31 -8.84 9.05
C VAL A 90 -5.15 -9.68 8.10
N ILE A 91 -5.64 -9.04 7.03
CA ILE A 91 -6.33 -9.70 5.94
C ILE A 91 -5.34 -10.15 4.87
N ALA A 92 -4.50 -9.23 4.41
CA ALA A 92 -3.48 -9.47 3.40
C ALA A 92 -2.48 -8.30 3.34
N HIS A 93 -1.38 -8.53 2.65
CA HIS A 93 -0.50 -7.48 2.17
C HIS A 93 -0.52 -7.46 0.65
N ARG A 94 -0.33 -6.27 0.06
CA ARG A 94 -0.18 -6.12 -1.39
C ARG A 94 1.08 -5.32 -1.66
N PHE A 95 1.84 -5.75 -2.66
CA PHE A 95 2.96 -5.02 -3.20
C PHE A 95 2.61 -4.57 -4.62
N ASP A 96 2.84 -3.29 -4.94
CA ASP A 96 2.74 -2.77 -6.29
C ASP A 96 4.14 -2.38 -6.77
N ALA A 97 4.53 -2.80 -7.97
CA ALA A 97 5.73 -2.30 -8.63
C ALA A 97 5.52 -0.85 -9.04
N VAL A 98 6.45 0.04 -8.65
CA VAL A 98 6.29 1.48 -8.87
C VAL A 98 7.59 2.16 -9.31
N ALA A 99 7.44 3.35 -9.89
CA ALA A 99 8.52 4.27 -10.19
C ALA A 99 8.19 5.69 -9.75
N ASP A 100 9.22 6.52 -9.64
CA ASP A 100 9.14 7.98 -9.45
C ASP A 100 8.25 8.39 -8.26
N VAL A 101 8.38 7.68 -7.13
CA VAL A 101 7.68 8.04 -5.90
C VAL A 101 8.19 9.40 -5.42
N ARG A 102 7.28 10.37 -5.33
CA ARG A 102 7.53 11.72 -4.83
C ARG A 102 6.64 11.99 -3.63
N ILE A 103 7.25 12.48 -2.56
CA ILE A 103 6.56 12.76 -1.30
C ILE A 103 6.69 14.25 -1.02
N GLY A 104 5.54 14.93 -0.88
CA GLY A 104 5.42 16.35 -0.56
C GLY A 104 4.70 16.62 0.75
N ARG A 105 4.34 17.89 0.97
CA ARG A 105 3.49 18.29 2.10
C ARG A 105 2.03 17.99 1.75
N GLY A 106 1.43 16.99 2.43
CA GLY A 106 0.02 16.65 2.27
C GLY A 106 -0.30 15.83 1.03
N GLU A 107 0.69 15.45 0.22
CA GLU A 107 0.48 14.60 -0.95
C GLU A 107 1.69 13.74 -1.28
N LEU A 108 1.43 12.64 -1.97
CA LEU A 108 2.45 11.84 -2.66
C LEU A 108 1.95 11.45 -4.05
N SER A 109 2.89 11.16 -4.94
CA SER A 109 2.60 10.65 -6.28
C SER A 109 3.60 9.59 -6.69
N TYR A 110 3.16 8.69 -7.56
CA TYR A 110 4.01 7.65 -8.15
C TYR A 110 3.43 7.15 -9.47
N ARG A 111 4.26 6.46 -10.26
CA ARG A 111 3.84 5.73 -11.45
C ARG A 111 3.71 4.25 -11.12
N ASP A 112 2.57 3.68 -11.49
CA ASP A 112 2.28 2.26 -11.42
C ASP A 112 2.95 1.52 -12.59
N LEU A 113 3.65 0.44 -12.30
CA LEU A 113 4.34 -0.39 -13.30
C LEU A 113 3.63 -1.73 -13.53
N VAL A 114 2.35 -1.80 -13.16
CA VAL A 114 1.39 -2.89 -13.46
C VAL A 114 1.55 -4.13 -12.59
N LEU A 115 2.77 -4.64 -12.38
CA LEU A 115 2.97 -5.87 -11.60
C LEU A 115 2.63 -5.69 -10.13
N ASP A 116 1.75 -6.55 -9.64
CA ASP A 116 1.29 -6.57 -8.25
C ASP A 116 1.43 -7.98 -7.64
N TRP A 117 1.57 -8.03 -6.31
CA TRP A 117 1.66 -9.29 -5.56
C TRP A 117 0.84 -9.21 -4.30
N TRP A 118 0.04 -10.24 -4.05
CA TRP A 118 -0.67 -10.43 -2.81
C TRP A 118 0.07 -11.43 -1.92
N ALA A 119 0.35 -11.05 -0.68
CA ALA A 119 0.88 -11.94 0.35
C ALA A 119 -0.20 -12.19 1.39
N LEU A 120 -0.64 -13.44 1.53
CA LEU A 120 -1.67 -13.88 2.46
C LEU A 120 -1.06 -14.30 3.80
N PRO A 121 -1.85 -14.31 4.89
CA PRO A 121 -1.38 -14.69 6.23
C PRO A 121 -0.83 -16.11 6.32
N ASP A 122 -1.27 -17.02 5.46
CA ASP A 122 -0.79 -18.41 5.38
C ASP A 122 0.60 -18.53 4.68
N GLY A 123 1.15 -17.40 4.20
CA GLY A 123 2.43 -17.35 3.51
C GLY A 123 2.33 -17.54 2.00
N THR A 124 1.13 -17.66 1.45
CA THR A 124 0.91 -17.67 0.00
C THR A 124 1.28 -16.32 -0.62
N LEU A 125 2.04 -16.33 -1.71
CA LEU A 125 2.35 -15.16 -2.53
C LEU A 125 1.80 -15.35 -3.94
N LEU A 126 0.89 -14.47 -4.36
CA LEU A 126 0.22 -14.51 -5.65
C LEU A 126 0.63 -13.30 -6.49
N ALA A 127 1.04 -13.52 -7.74
CA ALA A 127 1.24 -12.44 -8.71
C ALA A 127 -0.07 -12.11 -9.41
N GLU A 128 -0.32 -10.82 -9.62
CA GLU A 128 -1.46 -10.27 -10.35
C GLU A 128 -0.94 -9.46 -11.54
N ASP A 129 -1.76 -9.32 -12.58
CA ASP A 129 -1.52 -8.50 -13.78
C ASP A 129 -0.28 -8.89 -14.61
N THR A 130 0.23 -10.12 -14.47
CA THR A 130 1.39 -10.60 -15.22
C THR A 130 1.16 -10.60 -16.73
N ASP A 131 -0.06 -10.97 -17.17
CA ASP A 131 -0.42 -11.01 -18.59
C ASP A 131 -0.54 -9.58 -19.17
N GLU A 132 -1.14 -8.66 -18.42
CA GLU A 132 -1.21 -7.24 -18.78
C GLU A 132 0.19 -6.64 -18.91
N PHE A 133 1.07 -6.92 -17.95
CA PHE A 133 2.46 -6.48 -18.00
C PHE A 133 3.18 -6.97 -19.26
N GLN A 134 3.04 -8.26 -19.61
CA GLN A 134 3.64 -8.82 -20.82
C GLN A 134 3.10 -8.17 -22.10
N GLU A 135 1.78 -7.96 -22.18
CA GLU A 135 1.14 -7.27 -23.30
C GLU A 135 1.66 -5.84 -23.48
N LEU A 136 1.79 -5.08 -22.38
CA LEU A 136 2.29 -3.70 -22.43
C LEU A 136 3.76 -3.63 -22.85
N VAL A 137 4.59 -4.59 -22.45
CA VAL A 137 5.98 -4.71 -22.90
C VAL A 137 6.05 -5.06 -24.38
N GLN A 138 5.30 -6.06 -24.85
CA GLN A 138 5.30 -6.50 -26.24
C GLN A 138 4.77 -5.45 -27.21
N SER A 139 3.85 -4.60 -26.75
CA SER A 139 3.26 -3.51 -27.54
C SER A 139 3.97 -2.16 -27.40
N ASP A 140 5.16 -2.12 -26.79
CA ASP A 140 5.95 -0.92 -26.53
C ASP A 140 5.18 0.18 -25.75
N ARG A 141 4.12 -0.18 -25.04
CA ARG A 141 3.36 0.74 -24.18
C ARG A 141 3.97 0.92 -22.79
N LEU A 142 4.86 0.04 -22.40
CA LEU A 142 5.71 0.18 -21.21
C LEU A 142 7.16 0.30 -21.69
N SER A 143 7.87 1.33 -21.22
CA SER A 143 9.26 1.55 -21.63
C SER A 143 10.16 0.41 -21.16
N PRO A 144 11.26 0.08 -21.89
CA PRO A 144 12.24 -0.92 -21.43
C PRO A 144 12.79 -0.63 -20.03
N ALA A 145 12.98 0.65 -19.69
CA ALA A 145 13.46 1.07 -18.38
C ALA A 145 12.41 0.79 -17.27
N ASP A 146 11.13 1.01 -17.56
CA ASP A 146 10.07 0.72 -16.61
C ASP A 146 9.82 -0.78 -16.46
N ALA A 147 9.92 -1.54 -17.56
CA ALA A 147 9.87 -2.99 -17.52
C ALA A 147 10.99 -3.57 -16.64
N GLU A 148 12.24 -3.08 -16.78
CA GLU A 148 13.35 -3.51 -15.92
C GLU A 148 13.11 -3.13 -14.45
N ARG A 149 12.59 -1.93 -14.15
CA ARG A 149 12.24 -1.51 -12.79
C ARG A 149 11.19 -2.43 -12.16
N ALA A 150 10.14 -2.79 -12.91
CA ALA A 150 9.11 -3.74 -12.45
C ALA A 150 9.71 -5.12 -12.18
N GLN A 151 10.63 -5.61 -13.02
CA GLN A 151 11.34 -6.86 -12.79
C GLN A 151 12.27 -6.80 -11.57
N VAL A 152 12.91 -5.65 -11.30
CA VAL A 152 13.69 -5.45 -10.05
C VAL A 152 12.76 -5.53 -8.85
N ALA A 153 11.58 -4.90 -8.89
CA ALA A 153 10.59 -5.02 -7.84
C ALA A 153 10.18 -6.48 -7.62
N ALA A 154 9.90 -7.23 -8.70
CA ALA A 154 9.57 -8.65 -8.64
C ALA A 154 10.64 -9.48 -7.92
N ARG A 155 11.91 -9.31 -8.30
CA ARG A 155 13.03 -10.03 -7.64
C ARG A 155 13.10 -9.74 -6.14
N LEU A 156 12.89 -8.49 -5.74
CA LEU A 156 12.91 -8.08 -4.33
C LEU A 156 11.70 -8.64 -3.56
N VAL A 157 10.50 -8.57 -4.14
CA VAL A 157 9.29 -9.10 -3.51
C VAL A 157 9.40 -10.61 -3.35
N TYR A 158 9.67 -11.37 -4.42
CA TYR A 158 9.81 -12.83 -4.32
C TYR A 158 10.89 -13.27 -3.33
N GLY A 159 12.01 -12.57 -3.29
CA GLY A 159 13.12 -12.94 -2.40
C GLY A 159 12.95 -12.47 -0.95
N ARG A 160 12.15 -11.45 -0.66
CA ARG A 160 12.20 -10.75 0.63
C ARG A 160 10.86 -10.27 1.19
N TYR A 161 9.72 -10.62 0.61
CA TYR A 161 8.41 -10.05 1.02
C TYR A 161 8.14 -10.19 2.52
N ARG A 162 8.46 -11.34 3.13
CA ARG A 162 8.26 -11.56 4.57
C ARG A 162 9.06 -10.57 5.40
N HIS A 163 10.33 -10.38 5.06
CA HIS A 163 11.20 -9.44 5.75
C HIS A 163 10.74 -7.98 5.57
N ILE A 164 10.23 -7.63 4.38
CA ILE A 164 9.67 -6.29 4.12
C ILE A 164 8.43 -6.07 4.98
N ILE A 165 7.55 -7.05 5.10
CA ILE A 165 6.36 -7.01 5.98
C ILE A 165 6.78 -6.83 7.45
N GLU A 166 7.74 -7.63 7.95
CA GLU A 166 8.27 -7.52 9.31
C GLU A 166 8.85 -6.13 9.60
N GLN A 167 9.57 -5.54 8.65
CA GLN A 167 10.07 -4.16 8.78
C GLN A 167 8.93 -3.14 8.90
N ALA A 168 7.88 -3.28 8.08
CA ALA A 168 6.73 -2.40 8.12
C ALA A 168 5.97 -2.52 9.45
N GLU A 169 5.76 -3.74 9.96
CA GLU A 169 5.13 -3.99 11.26
C GLU A 169 5.94 -3.43 12.42
N THR A 170 7.25 -3.61 12.37
CA THR A 170 8.17 -3.04 13.38
C THR A 170 8.09 -1.51 13.38
N LEU A 171 8.02 -0.88 12.21
CA LEU A 171 7.84 0.57 12.10
C LEU A 171 6.50 1.00 12.71
N MET A 172 5.40 0.34 12.35
CA MET A 172 4.07 0.67 12.89
C MET A 172 4.07 0.62 14.42
N ALA A 173 4.63 -0.45 14.99
CA ALA A 173 4.72 -0.61 16.43
C ALA A 173 5.53 0.53 17.09
N ARG A 174 6.70 0.87 16.53
CA ARG A 174 7.56 1.95 17.04
C ARG A 174 6.94 3.34 16.91
N ALA A 175 6.23 3.58 15.83
CA ALA A 175 5.56 4.86 15.56
C ALA A 175 4.19 4.97 16.25
N GLY A 176 3.72 3.93 16.95
CA GLY A 176 2.42 3.91 17.61
C GLY A 176 1.23 3.94 16.63
N ILE A 177 1.44 3.52 15.36
CA ILE A 177 0.39 3.48 14.35
C ILE A 177 -0.56 2.32 14.67
N ARG A 178 -1.83 2.65 14.87
CA ARG A 178 -2.91 1.68 15.20
C ARG A 178 -4.06 1.83 14.20
N VAL A 179 -4.89 0.80 14.14
CA VAL A 179 -6.16 0.79 13.37
C VAL A 179 -7.17 1.75 13.96
#